data_6d53eb5028f19e52d5a8c8df6b788541
#
_entry.id   6d53eb5028f19e52d5a8c8df6b788541
#
_cell.length_a   1.000
_cell.length_b   1.000
_cell.length_c   1.000
_cell.angle_alpha   90.00
_cell.angle_beta   90.00
_cell.angle_gamma   90.00
#
_symmetry.space_group_name_H-M   'P 1'
#
loop_
_entity.id
_entity.type
_entity.pdbx_description
1 polymer ?
#
loop_
_entity_poly.entity_id
_entity_poly.type
_entity_poly.pdbx_seq_one_letter_code
_entity_poly.pdbx_strand_id
1 'polypeptide(L)'
;MQREAPKARARRHREPAAQDSLKKDSIRIIPSKELPSIDSLSAARIQIADSLDAVNKKELKKIEQPASIVVKTDTVPPTQDINKKIFVPNPTKATWLAVVFPGGGQIYNRKYWKLPIIYGGFAGCAYALSWNGKMYKDYSQAYLDIMDSNPNTKSYEDLLPPNATYNEEQLKNTLKRRKDMFRRYRDLSIFAFIGVYLISIIDAYVDAELSNF
;
A
#
# COMPACT_ATOMS: atom_id res chain seq x y z
N MET A 1 4.34 -62.46 -7.12
CA MET A 1 4.13 -61.13 -7.66
C MET A 1 4.82 -60.12 -6.73
N GLN A 2 6.04 -59.72 -7.12
CA GLN A 2 6.87 -58.78 -6.36
C GLN A 2 6.46 -57.35 -6.77
N ARG A 3 6.14 -56.48 -5.79
CA ARG A 3 5.87 -55.07 -6.01
C ARG A 3 7.21 -54.32 -5.98
N GLU A 4 7.61 -53.78 -7.11
CA GLU A 4 8.75 -52.86 -7.22
C GLU A 4 8.48 -51.57 -6.47
N ALA A 5 9.48 -51.11 -5.70
CA ALA A 5 9.50 -49.81 -5.01
C ALA A 5 9.87 -48.71 -5.98
N PRO A 6 9.34 -47.47 -5.82
CA PRO A 6 9.66 -46.35 -6.71
C PRO A 6 11.07 -45.79 -6.45
N LYS A 7 11.83 -45.64 -7.53
CA LYS A 7 13.20 -45.12 -7.58
C LYS A 7 13.28 -43.67 -7.06
N ALA A 8 14.13 -43.47 -6.10
CA ALA A 8 14.49 -42.16 -5.56
C ALA A 8 15.08 -41.27 -6.66
N ARG A 9 14.54 -40.05 -6.78
CA ARG A 9 14.96 -38.99 -7.71
C ARG A 9 16.24 -38.33 -7.20
N ALA A 10 17.38 -38.58 -7.88
CA ALA A 10 18.67 -38.02 -7.56
C ALA A 10 18.65 -36.49 -7.56
N ARG A 11 19.03 -35.89 -6.43
CA ARG A 11 19.31 -34.43 -6.31
C ARG A 11 20.56 -34.11 -7.15
N ARG A 12 20.42 -33.33 -8.20
CA ARG A 12 21.54 -32.75 -8.91
C ARG A 12 22.19 -31.70 -8.01
N HIS A 13 23.40 -32.00 -7.54
CA HIS A 13 24.32 -31.02 -6.99
C HIS A 13 24.61 -29.97 -8.07
N ARG A 14 24.29 -28.71 -7.77
CA ARG A 14 24.73 -27.55 -8.56
C ARG A 14 26.08 -27.14 -8.02
N GLU A 15 27.14 -27.45 -8.73
CA GLU A 15 28.49 -26.91 -8.50
C GLU A 15 28.47 -25.38 -8.65
N PRO A 16 29.22 -24.64 -7.82
CA PRO A 16 29.43 -23.21 -8.02
C PRO A 16 30.45 -23.00 -9.14
N ALA A 17 30.05 -22.31 -10.20
CA ALA A 17 30.88 -21.91 -11.29
C ALA A 17 32.03 -21.06 -10.79
N ALA A 18 33.23 -21.47 -11.19
CA ALA A 18 34.54 -20.93 -10.89
C ALA A 18 34.66 -19.43 -11.22
N GLN A 19 35.31 -18.76 -10.32
CA GLN A 19 36.12 -17.57 -10.56
C GLN A 19 37.09 -17.82 -11.71
N ASP A 20 37.03 -17.01 -12.75
CA ASP A 20 38.25 -16.59 -13.50
C ASP A 20 37.87 -15.47 -14.47
N SER A 21 38.34 -14.27 -14.16
CA SER A 21 38.81 -13.28 -15.11
C SER A 21 39.36 -12.06 -14.36
N LEU A 22 40.49 -12.27 -13.67
CA LEU A 22 41.43 -11.19 -13.39
C LEU A 22 42.07 -10.80 -14.70
N LYS A 23 41.54 -9.85 -15.43
CA LYS A 23 42.27 -9.13 -16.47
C LYS A 23 43.33 -8.31 -15.78
N LYS A 24 44.58 -8.74 -15.98
CA LYS A 24 45.80 -7.95 -15.84
C LYS A 24 45.70 -6.72 -16.75
N ASP A 25 45.25 -5.60 -16.22
CA ASP A 25 45.51 -4.32 -16.85
C ASP A 25 46.98 -3.95 -16.57
N SER A 26 47.73 -3.98 -17.64
CA SER A 26 49.13 -3.59 -17.70
C SER A 26 49.30 -2.19 -17.12
N ILE A 27 50.06 -2.10 -16.02
CA ILE A 27 50.55 -0.85 -15.47
C ILE A 27 51.47 -0.25 -16.53
N ARG A 28 51.00 0.75 -17.28
CA ARG A 28 51.85 1.62 -18.08
C ARG A 28 52.72 2.41 -17.11
N ILE A 29 54.00 2.04 -17.06
CA ILE A 29 55.02 2.83 -16.41
C ILE A 29 55.16 4.12 -17.21
N ILE A 30 54.65 5.21 -16.66
CA ILE A 30 54.85 6.57 -17.15
C ILE A 30 56.29 6.92 -16.78
N PRO A 31 57.14 7.38 -17.73
CA PRO A 31 58.52 7.77 -17.42
C PRO A 31 58.47 8.90 -16.39
N SER A 32 59.30 8.76 -15.36
CA SER A 32 59.51 9.71 -14.28
C SER A 32 60.00 11.06 -14.84
N LYS A 33 59.02 11.96 -15.03
CA LYS A 33 59.30 13.38 -15.20
C LYS A 33 59.73 13.88 -13.83
N GLU A 34 60.90 14.48 -13.77
CA GLU A 34 61.60 14.97 -12.57
C GLU A 34 60.62 15.61 -11.58
N LEU A 35 60.61 15.13 -10.32
CA LEU A 35 59.88 15.77 -9.23
C LEU A 35 60.46 17.17 -9.04
N PRO A 36 59.63 18.23 -9.06
CA PRO A 36 60.09 19.56 -8.72
C PRO A 36 60.67 19.56 -7.29
N SER A 37 61.74 20.25 -7.09
CA SER A 37 62.46 20.34 -5.80
C SER A 37 61.50 20.84 -4.72
N ILE A 38 61.67 20.41 -3.46
CA ILE A 38 60.85 20.76 -2.31
C ILE A 38 60.64 22.29 -2.19
N ASP A 39 61.60 23.06 -2.60
CA ASP A 39 61.62 24.53 -2.59
C ASP A 39 60.61 25.11 -3.62
N SER A 40 60.44 24.49 -4.78
CA SER A 40 59.45 24.94 -5.77
C SER A 40 57.99 24.65 -5.37
N LEU A 41 57.78 23.57 -4.62
CA LEU A 41 56.48 23.22 -4.08
C LEU A 41 56.08 24.14 -2.91
N SER A 42 57.01 24.57 -2.08
CA SER A 42 56.76 25.49 -0.98
C SER A 42 56.43 26.90 -1.51
N ALA A 43 57.16 27.37 -2.54
CA ALA A 43 56.88 28.64 -3.20
C ALA A 43 55.50 28.68 -3.89
N ALA A 44 55.12 27.58 -4.55
CA ALA A 44 53.79 27.46 -5.16
C ALA A 44 52.65 27.45 -4.12
N ARG A 45 52.85 26.84 -2.95
CA ARG A 45 51.88 26.84 -1.84
C ARG A 45 51.68 28.25 -1.26
N ILE A 46 52.77 29.02 -1.10
CA ILE A 46 52.68 30.40 -0.60
C ILE A 46 51.91 31.26 -1.59
N GLN A 47 52.16 31.17 -2.89
CA GLN A 47 51.44 31.92 -3.91
C GLN A 47 49.94 31.59 -3.96
N ILE A 48 49.57 30.31 -3.73
CA ILE A 48 48.18 29.89 -3.67
C ILE A 48 47.49 30.44 -2.39
N ALA A 49 48.19 30.42 -1.26
CA ALA A 49 47.69 30.98 -0.01
C ALA A 49 47.43 32.47 -0.11
N ASP A 50 48.37 33.23 -0.65
CA ASP A 50 48.26 34.69 -0.86
C ASP A 50 47.13 35.07 -1.83
N SER A 51 46.94 34.24 -2.87
CA SER A 51 45.81 34.43 -3.80
C SER A 51 44.45 34.16 -3.18
N LEU A 52 44.34 33.12 -2.32
CA LEU A 52 43.12 32.80 -1.58
C LEU A 52 42.76 33.89 -0.55
N ASP A 53 43.77 34.43 0.15
CA ASP A 53 43.56 35.52 1.10
C ASP A 53 43.14 36.83 0.41
N ALA A 54 43.68 37.09 -0.79
CA ALA A 54 43.25 38.23 -1.59
C ALA A 54 41.82 38.13 -2.10
N VAL A 55 41.38 36.93 -2.45
CA VAL A 55 39.99 36.67 -2.87
C VAL A 55 39.02 36.77 -1.68
N ASN A 56 39.37 36.14 -0.54
CA ASN A 56 38.56 36.26 0.67
C ASN A 56 38.45 37.70 1.18
N LYS A 57 39.51 38.46 1.12
CA LYS A 57 39.47 39.90 1.50
C LYS A 57 38.63 40.77 0.57
N LYS A 58 38.56 40.40 -0.73
CA LYS A 58 37.62 41.04 -1.68
C LYS A 58 36.16 40.71 -1.41
N GLU A 59 35.90 39.46 -1.09
CA GLU A 59 34.54 39.02 -0.75
C GLU A 59 34.04 39.65 0.56
N LEU A 60 34.89 39.70 1.60
CA LEU A 60 34.58 40.36 2.88
C LEU A 60 34.31 41.88 2.71
N LYS A 61 35.10 42.58 1.87
CA LYS A 61 34.85 43.99 1.57
C LYS A 61 33.52 44.21 0.80
N LYS A 62 33.06 43.24 0.03
CA LYS A 62 31.80 43.31 -0.68
C LYS A 62 30.60 43.14 0.26
N ILE A 63 30.82 42.48 1.40
CA ILE A 63 29.80 42.28 2.45
C ILE A 63 29.70 43.47 3.39
N GLU A 64 30.83 44.20 3.60
CA GLU A 64 30.86 45.39 4.48
C GLU A 64 30.39 46.70 3.85
N GLN A 65 30.07 46.76 2.56
CA GLN A 65 29.37 47.90 2.01
C GLN A 65 27.88 47.80 2.38
N PRO A 66 27.33 48.71 3.21
CA PRO A 66 25.91 48.78 3.38
C PRO A 66 25.34 49.26 2.05
N ALA A 67 24.79 48.30 1.29
CA ALA A 67 23.92 48.65 0.19
C ALA A 67 22.74 49.39 0.82
N SER A 68 22.74 50.73 0.68
CA SER A 68 21.54 51.54 0.88
C SER A 68 20.53 51.07 -0.18
N ILE A 69 19.83 50.00 0.15
CA ILE A 69 18.66 49.58 -0.58
C ILE A 69 17.65 50.67 -0.32
N VAL A 70 17.48 51.57 -1.26
CA VAL A 70 16.28 52.39 -1.39
C VAL A 70 15.17 51.38 -1.60
N VAL A 71 14.53 51.02 -0.50
CA VAL A 71 13.29 50.28 -0.53
C VAL A 71 12.26 51.19 -1.15
N LYS A 72 12.06 51.06 -2.47
CA LYS A 72 10.81 51.46 -3.07
C LYS A 72 9.75 50.64 -2.34
N THR A 73 8.93 51.35 -1.58
CA THR A 73 7.73 50.80 -0.95
C THR A 73 6.73 50.49 -2.06
N ASP A 74 7.03 49.44 -2.84
CA ASP A 74 5.99 48.81 -3.62
C ASP A 74 5.26 47.90 -2.63
N THR A 75 4.01 48.17 -2.47
CA THR A 75 2.98 47.52 -1.70
C THR A 75 3.30 46.04 -1.45
N VAL A 76 3.85 45.74 -0.27
CA VAL A 76 3.98 44.38 0.22
C VAL A 76 2.55 43.84 0.25
N PRO A 77 2.21 42.80 -0.53
CA PRO A 77 0.91 42.19 -0.35
C PRO A 77 0.82 41.78 1.13
N PRO A 78 -0.35 41.96 1.77
CA PRO A 78 -0.48 41.74 3.20
C PRO A 78 0.12 40.38 3.51
N THR A 79 1.11 40.39 4.41
CA THR A 79 1.72 39.20 4.96
C THR A 79 0.57 38.34 5.46
N GLN A 80 0.19 37.33 4.69
CA GLN A 80 -0.86 36.39 5.10
C GLN A 80 -0.39 35.86 6.43
N ASP A 81 -1.20 36.11 7.45
CA ASP A 81 -0.97 35.69 8.82
C ASP A 81 -0.48 34.23 8.83
N ILE A 82 0.83 34.02 9.07
CA ILE A 82 1.48 32.75 9.22
C ILE A 82 0.98 32.03 10.50
N ASN A 83 0.06 32.63 11.21
CA ASN A 83 -0.69 32.08 12.33
C ASN A 83 -1.88 31.21 11.90
N LYS A 84 -1.84 30.61 10.71
CA LYS A 84 -2.76 29.54 10.39
C LYS A 84 -2.40 28.37 11.31
N LYS A 85 -3.09 28.26 12.45
CA LYS A 85 -2.93 27.14 13.39
C LYS A 85 -2.98 25.85 12.57
N ILE A 86 -1.83 25.20 12.43
CA ILE A 86 -1.75 23.90 11.75
C ILE A 86 -2.63 22.97 12.57
N PHE A 87 -3.71 22.46 11.94
CA PHE A 87 -4.60 21.52 12.60
C PHE A 87 -3.88 20.19 12.75
N VAL A 88 -3.53 19.82 13.98
CA VAL A 88 -2.95 18.54 14.33
C VAL A 88 -4.06 17.69 14.94
N PRO A 89 -4.52 16.62 14.26
CA PRO A 89 -5.58 15.77 14.77
C PRO A 89 -5.09 14.95 15.95
N ASN A 90 -5.95 14.75 16.94
CA ASN A 90 -5.66 13.90 18.09
C ASN A 90 -6.00 12.43 17.75
N PRO A 91 -5.02 11.49 17.83
CA PRO A 91 -5.22 10.09 17.45
C PRO A 91 -6.35 9.40 18.21
N THR A 92 -6.47 9.65 19.51
CA THR A 92 -7.53 9.08 20.35
C THR A 92 -8.92 9.53 19.88
N LYS A 93 -9.09 10.82 19.54
CA LYS A 93 -10.36 11.33 19.04
C LYS A 93 -10.68 10.77 17.65
N ALA A 94 -9.67 10.68 16.77
CA ALA A 94 -9.83 10.09 15.44
C ALA A 94 -10.31 8.65 15.52
N THR A 95 -9.70 7.85 16.41
CA THR A 95 -10.08 6.45 16.65
C THR A 95 -11.50 6.32 17.18
N TRP A 96 -11.88 7.09 18.21
CA TRP A 96 -13.24 7.05 18.75
C TRP A 96 -14.29 7.44 17.72
N LEU A 97 -14.02 8.46 16.90
CA LEU A 97 -14.92 8.85 15.81
C LEU A 97 -15.04 7.75 14.74
N ALA A 98 -13.94 7.05 14.44
CA ALA A 98 -13.94 5.94 13.50
C ALA A 98 -14.70 4.71 14.04
N VAL A 99 -14.67 4.48 15.38
CA VAL A 99 -15.40 3.41 16.05
C VAL A 99 -16.92 3.69 16.10
N VAL A 100 -17.30 4.94 16.32
CA VAL A 100 -18.74 5.30 16.40
C VAL A 100 -19.38 5.37 15.02
N PHE A 101 -18.63 5.92 14.05
CA PHE A 101 -19.11 6.13 12.68
C PHE A 101 -18.06 5.75 11.65
N PRO A 102 -18.33 4.79 10.76
CA PRO A 102 -17.41 4.40 9.73
C PRO A 102 -17.04 5.60 8.84
N GLY A 103 -15.77 5.91 8.73
CA GLY A 103 -15.28 7.11 8.03
C GLY A 103 -15.19 8.37 8.90
N GLY A 104 -15.71 8.38 10.13
CA GLY A 104 -15.67 9.54 11.04
C GLY A 104 -14.25 10.00 11.37
N GLY A 105 -13.31 9.06 11.54
CA GLY A 105 -11.91 9.36 11.76
C GLY A 105 -11.26 10.05 10.56
N GLN A 106 -11.55 9.61 9.35
CA GLN A 106 -11.03 10.22 8.12
C GLN A 106 -11.57 11.63 7.89
N ILE A 107 -12.85 11.87 8.24
CA ILE A 107 -13.44 13.22 8.23
C ILE A 107 -12.73 14.12 9.22
N TYR A 108 -12.50 13.65 10.45
CA TYR A 108 -11.78 14.39 11.48
C TYR A 108 -10.33 14.70 11.06
N ASN A 109 -9.63 13.74 10.44
CA ASN A 109 -8.27 13.90 9.92
C ASN A 109 -8.21 14.72 8.62
N ARG A 110 -9.35 15.19 8.09
CA ARG A 110 -9.47 15.92 6.82
C ARG A 110 -8.97 15.16 5.60
N LYS A 111 -8.95 13.83 5.66
CA LYS A 111 -8.53 12.92 4.56
C LYS A 111 -9.74 12.46 3.74
N TYR A 112 -10.53 13.42 3.25
CA TYR A 112 -11.81 13.15 2.54
C TYR A 112 -11.67 12.26 1.31
N TRP A 113 -10.52 12.25 0.65
CA TRP A 113 -10.26 11.42 -0.52
C TRP A 113 -10.30 9.91 -0.23
N LYS A 114 -10.11 9.50 1.03
CA LYS A 114 -10.21 8.10 1.46
C LYS A 114 -11.67 7.63 1.65
N LEU A 115 -12.61 8.56 1.86
CA LEU A 115 -14.01 8.22 2.09
C LEU A 115 -14.63 7.39 0.96
N PRO A 116 -14.44 7.73 -0.34
CA PRO A 116 -14.98 6.91 -1.43
C PRO A 116 -14.46 5.48 -1.41
N ILE A 117 -13.20 5.27 -1.02
CA ILE A 117 -12.58 3.94 -0.94
C ILE A 117 -13.23 3.13 0.20
N ILE A 118 -13.36 3.73 1.38
CA ILE A 118 -13.95 3.08 2.56
C ILE A 118 -15.41 2.75 2.30
N TYR A 119 -16.22 3.72 1.82
CA TYR A 119 -17.63 3.48 1.53
C TYR A 119 -17.83 2.54 0.36
N GLY A 120 -16.95 2.56 -0.65
CA GLY A 120 -16.93 1.59 -1.74
C GLY A 120 -16.67 0.17 -1.23
N GLY A 121 -15.74 0.00 -0.29
CA GLY A 121 -15.50 -1.26 0.39
C GLY A 121 -16.71 -1.76 1.16
N PHE A 122 -17.35 -0.89 1.96
CA PHE A 122 -18.59 -1.23 2.69
C PHE A 122 -19.73 -1.58 1.74
N ALA A 123 -19.94 -0.80 0.68
CA ALA A 123 -20.98 -1.05 -0.30
C ALA A 123 -20.78 -2.41 -1.00
N GLY A 124 -19.53 -2.73 -1.38
CA GLY A 124 -19.18 -4.02 -1.96
C GLY A 124 -19.45 -5.20 -1.02
N CYS A 125 -19.05 -5.08 0.24
CA CYS A 125 -19.31 -6.11 1.26
C CYS A 125 -20.80 -6.24 1.56
N ALA A 126 -21.56 -5.14 1.66
CA ALA A 126 -22.99 -5.14 1.89
C ALA A 126 -23.75 -5.78 0.71
N TYR A 127 -23.33 -5.47 -0.52
CA TYR A 127 -23.87 -6.12 -1.71
C TYR A 127 -23.61 -7.64 -1.70
N ALA A 128 -22.36 -8.05 -1.45
CA ALA A 128 -22.01 -9.47 -1.37
C ALA A 128 -22.78 -10.20 -0.28
N LEU A 129 -22.95 -9.57 0.90
CA LEU A 129 -23.73 -10.11 2.01
C LEU A 129 -25.21 -10.28 1.63
N SER A 130 -25.82 -9.25 1.03
CA SER A 130 -27.21 -9.26 0.59
C SER A 130 -27.45 -10.32 -0.48
N TRP A 131 -26.58 -10.36 -1.50
CA TRP A 131 -26.66 -11.33 -2.59
C TRP A 131 -26.53 -12.78 -2.08
N ASN A 132 -25.46 -13.08 -1.34
CA ASN A 132 -25.24 -14.41 -0.81
C ASN A 132 -26.33 -14.81 0.20
N GLY A 133 -26.85 -13.84 0.98
CA GLY A 133 -27.95 -14.05 1.90
C GLY A 133 -29.25 -14.41 1.18
N LYS A 134 -29.55 -13.75 0.06
CA LYS A 134 -30.72 -14.06 -0.77
C LYS A 134 -30.56 -15.45 -1.40
N MET A 135 -29.44 -15.72 -2.06
CA MET A 135 -29.18 -17.02 -2.67
C MET A 135 -29.25 -18.16 -1.65
N TYR A 136 -28.70 -17.95 -0.45
CA TYR A 136 -28.80 -18.94 0.63
C TYR A 136 -30.26 -19.24 0.98
N LYS A 137 -31.12 -18.23 1.09
CA LYS A 137 -32.54 -18.40 1.38
C LYS A 137 -33.24 -19.18 0.26
N ASP A 138 -33.02 -18.76 -1.00
CA ASP A 138 -33.66 -19.37 -2.17
C ASP A 138 -33.27 -20.85 -2.30
N TYR A 139 -31.97 -21.19 -2.21
CA TYR A 139 -31.53 -22.58 -2.24
C TYR A 139 -31.91 -23.38 -0.98
N SER A 140 -32.05 -22.74 0.18
CA SER A 140 -32.51 -23.38 1.39
C SER A 140 -33.97 -23.76 1.28
N GLN A 141 -34.83 -22.86 0.77
CA GLN A 141 -36.23 -23.13 0.53
C GLN A 141 -36.41 -24.22 -0.51
N ALA A 142 -35.76 -24.10 -1.65
CA ALA A 142 -35.78 -25.13 -2.69
C ALA A 142 -35.35 -26.52 -2.19
N TYR A 143 -34.34 -26.57 -1.31
CA TYR A 143 -33.92 -27.83 -0.69
C TYR A 143 -34.96 -28.42 0.27
N LEU A 144 -35.69 -27.57 1.01
CA LEU A 144 -36.79 -28.01 1.88
C LEU A 144 -37.94 -28.51 1.06
N ASP A 145 -38.35 -27.79 0.01
CA ASP A 145 -39.47 -28.12 -0.84
C ASP A 145 -39.28 -29.44 -1.64
N ILE A 146 -38.04 -29.77 -2.02
CA ILE A 146 -37.76 -31.07 -2.66
C ILE A 146 -37.66 -32.22 -1.66
N MET A 147 -37.52 -31.90 -0.37
CA MET A 147 -37.47 -32.91 0.72
C MET A 147 -38.84 -33.16 1.32
N ASP A 148 -39.77 -32.21 1.23
CA ASP A 148 -41.13 -32.41 1.65
C ASP A 148 -41.92 -33.18 0.57
N SER A 149 -42.98 -33.87 0.96
CA SER A 149 -43.82 -34.62 0.04
C SER A 149 -45.02 -33.79 -0.46
N ASN A 150 -44.95 -32.47 -0.32
CA ASN A 150 -46.07 -31.57 -0.68
C ASN A 150 -45.98 -31.19 -2.17
N PRO A 151 -46.92 -31.57 -3.03
CA PRO A 151 -46.84 -31.28 -4.46
C PRO A 151 -47.07 -29.79 -4.81
N ASN A 152 -47.46 -28.95 -3.83
CA ASN A 152 -47.73 -27.53 -4.04
C ASN A 152 -46.47 -26.65 -3.78
N THR A 153 -45.43 -27.19 -3.17
CA THR A 153 -44.19 -26.48 -2.85
C THR A 153 -43.09 -26.91 -3.81
N LYS A 154 -42.77 -26.06 -4.80
CA LYS A 154 -41.85 -26.38 -5.90
C LYS A 154 -40.86 -25.24 -6.18
N SER A 155 -40.39 -24.51 -5.15
CA SER A 155 -39.44 -23.42 -5.30
C SER A 155 -38.15 -23.80 -6.01
N TYR A 156 -37.83 -25.10 -6.08
CA TYR A 156 -36.67 -25.59 -6.82
C TYR A 156 -36.86 -25.45 -8.35
N GLU A 157 -38.09 -25.44 -8.86
CA GLU A 157 -38.36 -25.24 -10.29
C GLU A 157 -37.93 -23.86 -10.77
N ASP A 158 -38.03 -22.83 -9.91
CA ASP A 158 -37.62 -21.45 -10.22
C ASP A 158 -36.10 -21.31 -10.36
N LEU A 159 -35.33 -22.25 -9.81
CA LEU A 159 -33.87 -22.27 -9.85
C LEU A 159 -33.31 -23.14 -10.99
N LEU A 160 -34.18 -23.82 -11.73
CA LEU A 160 -33.82 -24.68 -12.83
C LEU A 160 -34.02 -23.98 -14.19
N PRO A 161 -33.24 -24.32 -15.20
CA PRO A 161 -33.54 -23.90 -16.57
C PRO A 161 -34.90 -24.46 -17.01
N PRO A 162 -35.70 -23.72 -17.80
CA PRO A 162 -36.94 -24.23 -18.33
C PRO A 162 -36.70 -25.51 -19.15
N ASN A 163 -37.55 -26.51 -18.93
CA ASN A 163 -37.49 -27.83 -19.56
C ASN A 163 -36.27 -28.70 -19.19
N ALA A 164 -35.64 -28.45 -18.05
CA ALA A 164 -34.56 -29.29 -17.55
C ALA A 164 -35.12 -30.65 -17.07
N THR A 165 -34.62 -31.74 -17.65
CA THR A 165 -34.84 -33.09 -17.11
C THR A 165 -33.81 -33.35 -16.03
N TYR A 166 -34.25 -33.60 -14.80
CA TYR A 166 -33.35 -33.83 -13.68
C TYR A 166 -33.66 -35.16 -12.98
N ASN A 167 -32.61 -35.78 -12.46
CA ASN A 167 -32.76 -36.86 -11.50
C ASN A 167 -32.96 -36.23 -10.12
N GLU A 168 -34.01 -36.63 -9.41
CA GLU A 168 -34.38 -36.05 -8.12
C GLU A 168 -33.26 -36.14 -7.08
N GLU A 169 -32.55 -37.26 -7.02
CA GLU A 169 -31.44 -37.46 -6.11
C GLU A 169 -30.27 -36.52 -6.42
N GLN A 170 -29.92 -36.38 -7.70
CA GLN A 170 -28.88 -35.45 -8.13
C GLN A 170 -29.26 -34.00 -7.84
N LEU A 171 -30.54 -33.65 -8.01
CA LEU A 171 -31.04 -32.32 -7.72
C LEU A 171 -30.98 -32.03 -6.22
N LYS A 172 -31.42 -32.94 -5.35
CA LYS A 172 -31.28 -32.83 -3.89
C LYS A 172 -29.83 -32.57 -3.46
N ASN A 173 -28.90 -33.35 -4.00
CA ASN A 173 -27.49 -33.21 -3.71
C ASN A 173 -26.92 -31.85 -4.19
N THR A 174 -27.36 -31.37 -5.36
CA THR A 174 -26.95 -30.09 -5.94
C THR A 174 -27.49 -28.93 -5.11
N LEU A 175 -28.77 -28.93 -4.76
CA LEU A 175 -29.40 -27.90 -3.94
C LEU A 175 -28.75 -27.82 -2.54
N LYS A 176 -28.48 -28.97 -1.91
CA LYS A 176 -27.76 -29.02 -0.64
C LYS A 176 -26.37 -28.38 -0.76
N ARG A 177 -25.60 -28.77 -1.79
CA ARG A 177 -24.25 -28.22 -2.02
C ARG A 177 -24.27 -26.71 -2.27
N ARG A 178 -25.24 -26.22 -3.07
CA ARG A 178 -25.40 -24.79 -3.35
C ARG A 178 -25.82 -24.01 -2.10
N LYS A 179 -26.78 -24.53 -1.33
CA LYS A 179 -27.16 -23.96 -0.03
C LYS A 179 -25.95 -23.81 0.91
N ASP A 180 -25.17 -24.88 1.07
CA ASP A 180 -24.00 -24.87 1.96
C ASP A 180 -22.91 -23.93 1.46
N MET A 181 -22.74 -23.81 0.14
CA MET A 181 -21.81 -22.89 -0.49
C MET A 181 -22.21 -21.42 -0.23
N PHE A 182 -23.47 -21.05 -0.47
CA PHE A 182 -23.93 -19.69 -0.25
C PHE A 182 -23.99 -19.32 1.24
N ARG A 183 -24.23 -20.27 2.12
CA ARG A 183 -24.07 -20.09 3.57
C ARG A 183 -22.67 -19.67 3.92
N ARG A 184 -21.64 -20.38 3.41
CA ARG A 184 -20.23 -20.05 3.65
C ARG A 184 -19.86 -18.68 3.08
N TYR A 185 -20.33 -18.35 1.88
CA TYR A 185 -20.06 -17.05 1.26
C TYR A 185 -20.74 -15.89 2.01
N ARG A 186 -21.94 -16.10 2.52
CA ARG A 186 -22.62 -15.14 3.40
C ARG A 186 -21.79 -14.90 4.67
N ASP A 187 -21.39 -15.97 5.33
CA ASP A 187 -20.62 -15.89 6.57
C ASP A 187 -19.24 -15.22 6.31
N LEU A 188 -18.59 -15.56 5.19
CA LEU A 188 -17.36 -14.88 4.75
C LEU A 188 -17.58 -13.39 4.47
N SER A 189 -18.70 -13.01 3.88
CA SER A 189 -19.06 -11.61 3.63
C SER A 189 -19.22 -10.81 4.94
N ILE A 190 -19.74 -11.44 5.99
CA ILE A 190 -19.82 -10.84 7.34
C ILE A 190 -18.41 -10.57 7.88
N PHE A 191 -17.51 -11.56 7.81
CA PHE A 191 -16.14 -11.37 8.24
C PHE A 191 -15.40 -10.31 7.43
N ALA A 192 -15.61 -10.27 6.12
CA ALA A 192 -15.04 -9.23 5.26
C ALA A 192 -15.54 -7.83 5.63
N PHE A 193 -16.82 -7.69 5.93
CA PHE A 193 -17.41 -6.42 6.39
C PHE A 193 -16.77 -5.93 7.69
N ILE A 194 -16.61 -6.83 8.68
CA ILE A 194 -15.92 -6.53 9.94
C ILE A 194 -14.46 -6.17 9.67
N GLY A 195 -13.78 -6.89 8.77
CA GLY A 195 -12.39 -6.61 8.38
C GLY A 195 -12.21 -5.21 7.79
N VAL A 196 -13.06 -4.81 6.86
CA VAL A 196 -13.05 -3.46 6.28
C VAL A 196 -13.27 -2.40 7.36
N TYR A 197 -14.15 -2.66 8.33
CA TYR A 197 -14.38 -1.75 9.44
C TYR A 197 -13.16 -1.58 10.34
N LEU A 198 -12.51 -2.68 10.72
CA LEU A 198 -11.30 -2.65 11.54
C LEU A 198 -10.15 -1.92 10.82
N ILE A 199 -9.96 -2.19 9.51
CA ILE A 199 -8.95 -1.50 8.70
C ILE A 199 -9.23 0.00 8.66
N SER A 200 -10.49 0.42 8.53
CA SER A 200 -10.88 1.83 8.55
C SER A 200 -10.53 2.52 9.88
N ILE A 201 -10.69 1.83 11.02
CA ILE A 201 -10.33 2.36 12.34
C ILE A 201 -8.81 2.51 12.47
N ILE A 202 -8.05 1.48 12.07
CA ILE A 202 -6.59 1.50 12.12
C ILE A 202 -6.03 2.61 11.23
N ASP A 203 -6.56 2.76 10.02
CA ASP A 203 -6.17 3.82 9.08
C ASP A 203 -6.41 5.22 9.66
N ALA A 204 -7.55 5.44 10.33
CA ALA A 204 -7.85 6.70 10.99
C ALA A 204 -6.87 7.03 12.13
N TYR A 205 -6.47 6.02 12.92
CA TYR A 205 -5.47 6.17 13.97
C TYR A 205 -4.09 6.52 13.40
N VAL A 206 -3.64 5.74 12.43
CA VAL A 206 -2.32 5.93 11.80
C VAL A 206 -2.22 7.29 11.11
N ASP A 207 -3.26 7.73 10.41
CA ASP A 207 -3.29 9.05 9.77
C ASP A 207 -3.19 10.20 10.79
N ALA A 208 -3.81 10.04 11.95
CA ALA A 208 -3.73 11.04 13.01
C ALA A 208 -2.34 11.08 13.65
N GLU A 209 -1.72 9.91 13.89
CA GLU A 209 -0.34 9.83 14.41
C GLU A 209 0.68 10.42 13.42
N LEU A 210 0.59 10.07 12.14
CA LEU A 210 1.49 10.57 11.11
C LEU A 210 1.38 12.07 10.86
N SER A 211 0.28 12.70 11.27
CA SER A 211 0.12 14.16 11.14
C SER A 211 0.78 14.95 12.29
N ASN A 212 1.31 14.25 13.31
CA ASN A 212 2.09 14.82 14.41
C ASN A 212 3.57 14.98 14.07
N PHE A 213 4.03 14.39 12.97
CA PHE A 213 5.40 14.48 12.45
C PHE A 213 5.47 15.43 11.26
#